data_2ca0986c59580a83e43401a3fb8269a2
#
_entry.id   2ca0986c59580a83e43401a3fb8269a2
#
_cell.length_a   1.000
_cell.length_b   1.000
_cell.length_c   1.000
_cell.angle_alpha   90.00
_cell.angle_beta   90.00
_cell.angle_gamma   90.00
#
_symmetry.space_group_name_H-M   'P 1'
#
loop_
_entity.id
_entity.type
_entity.pdbx_description
1 polymer ?
#
loop_
_entity_poly.entity_id
_entity_poly.type
_entity_poly.pdbx_seq_one_letter_code
_entity_poly.pdbx_strand_id
1 'polypeptide(L)'
;VVCATDGYCYQPFVRGDTLFQRETRPDLPGYERVEAVDYVVGSGNATRSYLMAASGGDAAHGEYLTEMPLTWYVERSIWDLSPGYRDGNARFDRPITLDCLTCHNARPAHETSQNFYTDVPLGISCERCHGPGSAHVAAFESGGEPTDTRIVNPAALPTDLQLDVCQQCHLTGETVYAPGEDATTYRPGRPLSAHRSVFATEASVEDPVRFGIASHAERMMQSACFEGSLGTDREMTCTTCHDPHTPTAQLPADHFNQTCASCHGPSAHLDACSRPDAETPTEAVTGNCVSCHMRTAGTSDIPHVSFTDHWIRRDPPPSSEATATRDDVRGQSPFQLVDLAGGGAPPSAAQADAALAL
;
A
#
# COMPACT_ATOMS: atom_id res chain seq x y z
N VAL A 1 -13.26 22.89 -9.05
CA VAL A 1 -14.50 22.21 -8.70
C VAL A 1 -14.54 20.88 -9.42
N VAL A 2 -14.81 19.82 -8.71
CA VAL A 2 -14.94 18.44 -9.22
C VAL A 2 -16.37 17.98 -8.95
N CYS A 3 -17.02 17.41 -9.95
CA CYS A 3 -18.41 16.94 -9.80
C CYS A 3 -18.50 15.43 -9.99
N ALA A 4 -19.24 14.78 -9.09
CA ALA A 4 -19.59 13.38 -9.20
C ALA A 4 -20.79 13.18 -10.16
N THR A 5 -21.00 11.94 -10.59
CA THR A 5 -22.05 11.59 -11.57
C THR A 5 -23.48 11.80 -11.05
N ASP A 6 -23.66 11.84 -9.73
CA ASP A 6 -24.94 12.07 -9.03
C ASP A 6 -25.29 13.56 -8.86
N GLY A 7 -24.46 14.47 -9.42
CA GLY A 7 -24.69 15.90 -9.45
C GLY A 7 -24.15 16.68 -8.24
N TYR A 8 -23.53 16.05 -7.27
CA TYR A 8 -22.79 16.77 -6.23
C TYR A 8 -21.44 17.24 -6.74
N CYS A 9 -21.08 18.49 -6.40
CA CYS A 9 -19.84 19.12 -6.81
C CYS A 9 -19.04 19.56 -5.59
N TYR A 10 -17.74 19.31 -5.62
CA TYR A 10 -16.82 19.53 -4.52
C TYR A 10 -15.76 20.55 -4.85
N GLN A 11 -15.39 21.36 -3.87
CA GLN A 11 -14.33 22.36 -3.99
C GLN A 11 -13.49 22.41 -2.73
N PRO A 12 -12.16 22.19 -2.81
CA PRO A 12 -11.28 22.43 -1.68
C PRO A 12 -11.00 23.92 -1.55
N PHE A 13 -10.86 24.42 -0.34
CA PHE A 13 -10.43 25.79 -0.03
C PHE A 13 -9.80 25.89 1.34
N VAL A 14 -9.00 26.93 1.56
CA VAL A 14 -8.35 27.22 2.83
C VAL A 14 -9.01 28.45 3.46
N ARG A 15 -9.24 28.38 4.78
CA ARG A 15 -9.69 29.50 5.59
C ARG A 15 -8.84 29.56 6.87
N GLY A 16 -8.06 30.60 7.02
CA GLY A 16 -7.00 30.63 8.04
C GLY A 16 -5.98 29.52 7.75
N ASP A 17 -5.66 28.71 8.74
CA ASP A 17 -4.72 27.58 8.66
C ASP A 17 -5.42 26.24 8.42
N THR A 18 -6.73 26.25 8.17
CA THR A 18 -7.53 25.02 8.03
C THR A 18 -7.95 24.83 6.58
N LEU A 19 -7.77 23.61 6.08
CA LEU A 19 -8.29 23.13 4.80
C LEU A 19 -9.73 22.65 4.98
N PHE A 20 -10.59 23.01 4.04
CA PHE A 20 -12.00 22.60 3.99
C PHE A 20 -12.31 21.99 2.64
N GLN A 21 -13.33 21.13 2.62
CA GLN A 21 -14.01 20.73 1.39
C GLN A 21 -15.46 21.20 1.45
N ARG A 22 -15.86 21.87 0.38
CA ARG A 22 -17.23 22.37 0.17
C ARG A 22 -17.95 21.46 -0.79
N GLU A 23 -19.15 21.04 -0.45
CA GLU A 23 -20.10 20.35 -1.31
C GLU A 23 -21.20 21.33 -1.73
N THR A 24 -21.54 21.32 -3.01
CA THR A 24 -22.68 22.07 -3.58
C THR A 24 -23.44 21.16 -4.52
N ARG A 25 -24.67 21.58 -4.87
CA ARG A 25 -25.48 20.89 -5.85
C ARG A 25 -26.11 21.91 -6.80
N PRO A 26 -25.68 21.96 -8.08
CA PRO A 26 -26.11 22.99 -9.03
C PRO A 26 -27.63 23.04 -9.29
N ASP A 27 -28.30 21.87 -9.22
CA ASP A 27 -29.75 21.74 -9.39
C ASP A 27 -30.56 22.08 -8.13
N LEU A 28 -29.89 22.37 -7.01
CA LEU A 28 -30.49 22.76 -5.74
C LEU A 28 -29.89 24.08 -5.24
N PRO A 29 -30.33 25.24 -5.73
CA PRO A 29 -29.78 26.53 -5.35
C PRO A 29 -29.86 26.77 -3.84
N GLY A 30 -28.72 27.17 -3.26
CA GLY A 30 -28.60 27.42 -1.82
C GLY A 30 -28.21 26.20 -1.00
N TYR A 31 -28.09 25.02 -1.60
CA TYR A 31 -27.51 23.86 -0.91
C TYR A 31 -25.98 24.01 -0.83
N GLU A 32 -25.47 23.95 0.38
CA GLU A 32 -24.05 23.94 0.69
C GLU A 32 -23.78 23.12 1.95
N ARG A 33 -22.78 22.26 1.90
CA ARG A 33 -22.17 21.58 3.07
C ARG A 33 -20.69 21.89 3.08
N VAL A 34 -20.13 22.25 4.21
CA VAL A 34 -18.71 22.60 4.38
C VAL A 34 -18.17 21.84 5.57
N GLU A 35 -17.14 21.04 5.32
CA GLU A 35 -16.48 20.25 6.35
C GLU A 35 -14.99 20.60 6.42
N ALA A 36 -14.45 20.64 7.64
CA ALA A 36 -13.04 20.83 7.89
C ALA A 36 -12.28 19.50 7.72
N VAL A 37 -11.03 19.59 7.31
CA VAL A 37 -10.10 18.46 7.31
C VAL A 37 -9.48 18.32 8.69
N ASP A 38 -9.59 17.14 9.29
CA ASP A 38 -8.97 16.83 10.57
C ASP A 38 -7.70 16.00 10.41
N TYR A 39 -7.68 15.06 9.44
CA TYR A 39 -6.53 14.21 9.16
C TYR A 39 -6.18 14.16 7.68
N VAL A 40 -4.89 13.95 7.41
CA VAL A 40 -4.36 13.72 6.05
C VAL A 40 -3.75 12.32 6.01
N VAL A 41 -4.17 11.53 5.03
CA VAL A 41 -3.64 10.19 4.79
C VAL A 41 -2.76 10.21 3.55
N GLY A 42 -1.59 9.57 3.65
CA GLY A 42 -0.60 9.47 2.59
C GLY A 42 0.65 10.32 2.83
N SER A 43 1.80 9.81 2.41
CA SER A 43 3.11 10.47 2.55
C SER A 43 3.27 11.73 1.70
N GLY A 44 2.35 11.97 0.77
CA GLY A 44 2.43 13.07 -0.20
C GLY A 44 3.29 12.78 -1.41
N ASN A 45 3.73 11.54 -1.62
CA ASN A 45 4.45 11.15 -2.84
C ASN A 45 3.50 10.83 -4.00
N ALA A 46 2.38 10.16 -3.72
CA ALA A 46 1.40 9.74 -4.72
C ALA A 46 0.07 10.49 -4.56
N THR A 47 -0.54 10.37 -3.40
CA THR A 47 -1.82 11.00 -3.08
C THR A 47 -1.81 11.61 -1.69
N ARG A 48 -2.77 12.50 -1.43
CA ARG A 48 -3.20 12.93 -0.11
C ARG A 48 -4.71 12.82 -0.06
N SER A 49 -5.22 11.81 0.64
CA SER A 49 -6.62 11.71 1.00
C SER A 49 -6.88 12.42 2.32
N TYR A 50 -8.11 12.80 2.55
CA TYR A 50 -8.49 13.65 3.68
C TYR A 50 -9.60 12.99 4.47
N LEU A 51 -9.52 13.09 5.80
CA LEU A 51 -10.53 12.56 6.69
C LEU A 51 -11.11 13.69 7.53
N MET A 52 -12.38 13.53 7.88
CA MET A 52 -13.03 14.32 8.91
C MET A 52 -13.35 13.46 10.12
N ALA A 53 -13.32 14.08 11.28
CA ALA A 53 -13.68 13.48 12.55
C ALA A 53 -15.01 14.06 13.05
N ALA A 54 -15.95 13.20 13.38
CA ALA A 54 -17.18 13.59 14.01
C ALA A 54 -17.20 13.11 15.46
N SER A 55 -17.31 14.03 16.41
CA SER A 55 -17.40 13.70 17.82
C SER A 55 -18.65 12.90 18.13
N GLY A 56 -18.51 11.79 18.85
CA GLY A 56 -19.63 10.98 19.34
C GLY A 56 -20.43 11.60 20.50
N GLY A 57 -20.54 12.96 20.53
CA GLY A 57 -21.26 13.70 21.55
C GLY A 57 -20.36 14.26 22.66
N ASP A 58 -19.23 13.66 22.96
CA ASP A 58 -18.19 14.15 23.86
C ASP A 58 -16.83 13.78 23.28
N ALA A 59 -16.09 14.79 22.80
CA ALA A 59 -14.76 14.63 22.21
C ALA A 59 -13.74 13.94 23.15
N ALA A 60 -14.03 13.91 24.46
CA ALA A 60 -13.20 13.20 25.43
C ALA A 60 -13.33 11.67 25.35
N HIS A 61 -14.31 11.14 24.61
CA HIS A 61 -14.61 9.70 24.57
C HIS A 61 -14.34 9.03 23.22
N GLY A 62 -13.98 9.79 22.20
CA GLY A 62 -13.63 9.26 20.87
C GLY A 62 -14.35 9.94 19.70
N GLU A 63 -13.98 9.53 18.49
CA GLU A 63 -14.43 10.14 17.24
C GLU A 63 -14.73 9.11 16.16
N TYR A 64 -15.71 9.45 15.30
CA TYR A 64 -15.99 8.71 14.07
C TYR A 64 -15.15 9.30 12.94
N LEU A 65 -14.41 8.46 12.21
CA LEU A 65 -13.63 8.89 11.06
C LEU A 65 -14.36 8.56 9.76
N THR A 66 -14.46 9.54 8.87
CA THR A 66 -14.97 9.35 7.52
C THR A 66 -14.03 9.96 6.48
N GLU A 67 -13.95 9.32 5.31
CA GLU A 67 -13.19 9.85 4.18
C GLU A 67 -13.96 10.98 3.50
N MET A 68 -13.22 12.02 3.12
CA MET A 68 -13.76 13.16 2.39
C MET A 68 -13.74 12.91 0.86
N PRO A 69 -14.64 13.57 0.10
CA PRO A 69 -14.84 13.29 -1.33
C PRO A 69 -13.66 13.56 -2.23
N LEU A 70 -12.77 14.50 -1.89
CA LEU A 70 -11.64 14.90 -2.74
C LEU A 70 -10.31 14.43 -2.19
N THR A 71 -9.50 13.89 -3.09
CA THR A 71 -8.09 13.56 -2.92
C THR A 71 -7.23 14.46 -3.79
N TRP A 72 -6.06 14.87 -3.29
CA TRP A 72 -5.01 15.52 -4.06
C TRP A 72 -4.09 14.46 -4.68
N TYR A 73 -4.01 14.45 -6.01
CA TYR A 73 -3.15 13.56 -6.79
C TYR A 73 -1.87 14.29 -7.17
N VAL A 74 -0.76 13.88 -6.56
CA VAL A 74 0.51 14.64 -6.56
C VAL A 74 1.15 14.66 -7.94
N GLU A 75 1.22 13.51 -8.61
CA GLU A 75 1.85 13.37 -9.94
C GLU A 75 1.25 14.34 -10.97
N ARG A 76 -0.07 14.45 -10.97
CA ARG A 76 -0.81 15.31 -11.90
C ARG A 76 -1.10 16.72 -11.36
N SER A 77 -0.79 16.94 -10.08
CA SER A 77 -1.10 18.21 -9.38
C SER A 77 -2.57 18.62 -9.54
N ILE A 78 -3.48 17.68 -9.34
CA ILE A 78 -4.93 17.89 -9.45
C ILE A 78 -5.68 17.44 -8.21
N TRP A 79 -6.82 18.07 -7.97
CA TRP A 79 -7.89 17.56 -7.12
C TRP A 79 -8.85 16.74 -7.98
N ASP A 80 -9.16 15.53 -7.55
CA ASP A 80 -10.24 14.72 -8.13
C ASP A 80 -10.92 13.91 -7.04
N LEU A 81 -11.97 13.19 -7.40
CA LEU A 81 -12.70 12.33 -6.48
C LEU A 81 -11.76 11.29 -5.85
N SER A 82 -11.97 11.04 -4.57
CA SER A 82 -11.23 10.01 -3.83
C SER A 82 -11.42 8.63 -4.46
N PRO A 83 -10.46 7.71 -4.34
CA PRO A 83 -10.57 6.37 -4.92
C PRO A 83 -11.89 5.68 -4.55
N GLY A 84 -12.61 5.15 -5.54
CA GLY A 84 -13.91 4.51 -5.37
C GLY A 84 -15.13 5.46 -5.34
N TYR A 85 -14.94 6.77 -5.27
CA TYR A 85 -16.06 7.73 -5.26
C TYR A 85 -16.70 7.95 -6.63
N ARG A 86 -16.00 7.61 -7.72
CA ARG A 86 -16.52 7.76 -9.09
C ARG A 86 -17.70 6.82 -9.35
N ASP A 87 -17.67 5.62 -8.78
CA ASP A 87 -18.67 4.57 -8.96
C ASP A 87 -19.71 4.53 -7.83
N GLY A 88 -19.46 5.26 -6.75
CA GLY A 88 -20.36 5.33 -5.59
C GLY A 88 -19.98 6.50 -4.69
N ASN A 89 -20.57 7.67 -4.95
CA ASN A 89 -20.30 8.87 -4.17
C ASN A 89 -20.89 8.76 -2.75
N ALA A 90 -20.06 8.37 -1.80
CA ALA A 90 -20.44 8.32 -0.38
C ALA A 90 -20.44 9.70 0.28
N ARG A 91 -20.11 10.76 -0.45
CA ARG A 91 -20.03 12.13 0.03
C ARG A 91 -19.07 12.24 1.22
N PHE A 92 -19.50 12.73 2.39
CA PHE A 92 -18.69 12.79 3.62
C PHE A 92 -18.96 11.63 4.58
N ASP A 93 -19.61 10.57 4.11
CA ASP A 93 -20.17 9.53 4.98
C ASP A 93 -19.49 8.15 4.79
N ARG A 94 -18.39 8.07 4.01
CA ARG A 94 -17.62 6.84 3.85
C ARG A 94 -16.82 6.53 5.12
N PRO A 95 -17.17 5.46 5.86
CA PRO A 95 -16.48 5.16 7.11
C PRO A 95 -15.03 4.73 6.86
N ILE A 96 -14.12 5.19 7.69
CA ILE A 96 -12.74 4.69 7.77
C ILE A 96 -12.70 3.55 8.78
N THR A 97 -12.64 2.34 8.26
CA THR A 97 -12.59 1.12 9.08
C THR A 97 -11.18 0.86 9.63
N LEU A 98 -11.11 -0.06 10.57
CA LEU A 98 -9.84 -0.49 11.16
C LEU A 98 -8.88 -1.05 10.11
N ASP A 99 -9.39 -1.74 9.07
CA ASP A 99 -8.59 -2.26 7.98
C ASP A 99 -7.86 -1.16 7.18
N CYS A 100 -8.52 -0.01 6.97
CA CYS A 100 -7.87 1.14 6.34
C CYS A 100 -6.70 1.64 7.20
N LEU A 101 -6.94 1.82 8.52
CA LEU A 101 -5.94 2.35 9.44
C LEU A 101 -4.79 1.38 9.70
N THR A 102 -4.99 0.08 9.51
CA THR A 102 -3.92 -0.93 9.67
C THR A 102 -2.70 -0.62 8.81
N CYS A 103 -2.90 -0.16 7.58
CA CYS A 103 -1.81 0.19 6.67
C CYS A 103 -1.36 1.65 6.78
N HIS A 104 -2.20 2.54 7.30
CA HIS A 104 -1.97 3.98 7.28
C HIS A 104 -1.72 4.61 8.66
N ASN A 105 -1.80 3.83 9.74
CA ASN A 105 -1.68 4.31 11.11
C ASN A 105 -0.81 3.36 11.96
N ALA A 106 -0.34 3.83 13.08
CA ALA A 106 0.43 3.01 14.03
C ALA A 106 -0.44 1.88 14.62
N ARG A 107 -1.21 2.17 15.63
CA ARG A 107 -2.18 1.25 16.24
C ARG A 107 -3.27 2.10 16.89
N PRO A 108 -4.35 2.39 16.17
CA PRO A 108 -5.45 3.16 16.73
C PRO A 108 -6.11 2.39 17.86
N ALA A 109 -6.45 3.08 18.92
CA ALA A 109 -7.34 2.54 19.93
C ALA A 109 -8.78 2.69 19.44
N HIS A 110 -9.52 1.61 19.46
CA HIS A 110 -10.89 1.56 18.93
C HIS A 110 -11.82 0.81 19.90
N GLU A 111 -13.08 1.12 19.81
CA GLU A 111 -14.15 0.33 20.43
C GLU A 111 -14.76 -0.63 19.40
N THR A 112 -15.74 -1.40 19.81
CA THR A 112 -16.37 -2.46 19.01
C THR A 112 -17.11 -1.98 17.75
N SER A 113 -17.24 -0.68 17.53
CA SER A 113 -17.81 -0.11 16.30
C SER A 113 -16.73 0.03 15.22
N GLN A 114 -17.09 -0.18 13.95
CA GLN A 114 -16.15 -0.30 12.85
C GLN A 114 -15.33 0.95 12.53
N ASN A 115 -15.76 2.15 12.94
CA ASN A 115 -15.10 3.42 12.63
C ASN A 115 -15.11 4.42 13.79
N PHE A 116 -15.18 3.93 15.03
CA PHE A 116 -15.11 4.75 16.24
C PHE A 116 -13.78 4.53 16.96
N TYR A 117 -13.02 5.60 17.15
CA TYR A 117 -11.66 5.56 17.67
C TYR A 117 -11.53 6.44 18.91
N THR A 118 -10.90 5.91 19.93
CA THR A 118 -10.58 6.64 21.17
C THR A 118 -9.17 7.23 21.16
N ASP A 119 -8.33 6.77 20.24
CA ASP A 119 -7.01 7.34 19.94
C ASP A 119 -6.62 7.03 18.50
N VAL A 120 -6.15 8.05 17.77
CA VAL A 120 -5.68 7.92 16.38
C VAL A 120 -4.25 8.44 16.30
N PRO A 121 -3.25 7.59 16.58
CA PRO A 121 -1.83 7.97 16.47
C PRO A 121 -1.50 8.36 15.03
N LEU A 122 -0.63 9.36 14.86
CA LEU A 122 -0.24 9.82 13.52
C LEU A 122 0.88 8.96 12.92
N GLY A 123 0.69 8.53 11.67
CA GLY A 123 1.68 7.80 10.88
C GLY A 123 1.93 6.37 11.34
N ILE A 124 2.95 5.76 10.75
CA ILE A 124 3.40 4.39 11.07
C ILE A 124 4.46 4.46 12.16
N SER A 125 4.27 3.76 13.29
CA SER A 125 5.23 3.70 14.38
C SER A 125 6.23 2.56 14.23
N CYS A 126 7.32 2.65 14.98
CA CYS A 126 8.35 1.61 15.09
C CYS A 126 7.74 0.23 15.44
N GLU A 127 6.70 0.21 16.25
CA GLU A 127 6.06 -1.01 16.73
C GLU A 127 5.36 -1.82 15.65
N ARG A 128 5.06 -1.20 14.49
CA ARG A 128 4.52 -1.95 13.34
C ARG A 128 5.49 -2.99 12.81
N CYS A 129 6.79 -2.67 12.81
CA CYS A 129 7.85 -3.54 12.30
C CYS A 129 8.63 -4.24 13.41
N HIS A 130 8.72 -3.63 14.59
CA HIS A 130 9.55 -4.13 15.69
C HIS A 130 8.75 -4.75 16.85
N GLY A 131 7.42 -4.68 16.81
CA GLY A 131 6.58 -5.12 17.94
C GLY A 131 6.60 -4.15 19.12
N PRO A 132 5.95 -4.49 20.24
CA PRO A 132 5.83 -3.62 21.41
C PRO A 132 7.18 -3.22 21.99
N GLY A 133 7.44 -1.88 22.04
CA GLY A 133 8.74 -1.34 22.43
C GLY A 133 8.91 -0.98 23.91
N SER A 134 7.85 -0.99 24.70
CA SER A 134 7.88 -0.49 26.09
C SER A 134 8.92 -1.18 26.98
N ALA A 135 9.04 -2.52 26.89
CA ALA A 135 10.02 -3.27 27.65
C ALA A 135 11.46 -3.01 27.19
N HIS A 136 11.66 -2.77 25.90
CA HIS A 136 12.95 -2.39 25.33
C HIS A 136 13.38 -1.01 25.83
N VAL A 137 12.50 -0.02 25.74
CA VAL A 137 12.76 1.35 26.22
C VAL A 137 13.11 1.35 27.72
N ALA A 138 12.29 0.67 28.52
CA ALA A 138 12.54 0.57 29.96
C ALA A 138 13.90 -0.08 30.31
N ALA A 139 14.34 -1.07 29.53
CA ALA A 139 15.64 -1.69 29.71
C ALA A 139 16.79 -0.71 29.43
N PHE A 140 16.69 0.06 28.33
CA PHE A 140 17.70 1.07 28.00
C PHE A 140 17.76 2.21 29.03
N GLU A 141 16.62 2.70 29.48
CA GLU A 141 16.54 3.72 30.55
C GLU A 141 17.16 3.23 31.87
N SER A 142 17.12 1.91 32.10
CA SER A 142 17.73 1.26 33.27
C SER A 142 19.22 0.92 33.10
N GLY A 143 19.86 1.35 32.00
CA GLY A 143 21.24 1.04 31.68
C GLY A 143 21.45 -0.34 31.03
N GLY A 144 20.44 -0.84 30.33
CA GLY A 144 20.48 -2.10 29.57
C GLY A 144 21.48 -2.09 28.41
N GLU A 145 21.91 -3.27 28.01
CA GLU A 145 22.88 -3.46 26.92
C GLU A 145 22.22 -3.28 25.55
N PRO A 146 22.97 -2.81 24.52
CA PRO A 146 22.47 -2.67 23.15
C PRO A 146 21.96 -3.96 22.51
N THR A 147 22.29 -5.11 23.08
CA THR A 147 21.89 -6.45 22.65
C THR A 147 20.54 -6.89 23.22
N ASP A 148 19.78 -5.97 23.83
CA ASP A 148 18.46 -6.27 24.37
C ASP A 148 17.50 -6.72 23.26
N THR A 149 17.11 -7.99 23.31
CA THR A 149 16.25 -8.65 22.31
C THR A 149 14.76 -8.56 22.64
N ARG A 150 14.32 -7.61 23.48
CA ARG A 150 12.91 -7.43 23.86
C ARG A 150 12.05 -6.79 22.76
N ILE A 151 12.69 -6.46 21.62
CA ILE A 151 11.99 -6.11 20.39
C ILE A 151 12.41 -7.05 19.27
N VAL A 152 11.61 -7.16 18.23
CA VAL A 152 11.94 -7.91 17.02
C VAL A 152 12.90 -7.08 16.17
N ASN A 153 14.01 -7.67 15.72
CA ASN A 153 14.78 -7.13 14.63
C ASN A 153 14.39 -7.88 13.34
N PRO A 154 13.66 -7.29 12.41
CA PRO A 154 13.22 -7.97 11.19
C PRO A 154 14.38 -8.58 10.38
N ALA A 155 15.53 -7.92 10.32
CA ALA A 155 16.70 -8.43 9.61
C ALA A 155 17.30 -9.73 10.20
N ALA A 156 16.94 -10.09 11.44
CA ALA A 156 17.36 -11.33 12.08
C ALA A 156 16.33 -12.46 11.96
N LEU A 157 15.20 -12.20 11.33
CA LEU A 157 14.16 -13.21 11.10
C LEU A 157 14.51 -14.06 9.87
N PRO A 158 13.97 -15.29 9.78
CA PRO A 158 13.91 -16.03 8.52
C PRO A 158 13.27 -15.21 7.40
N THR A 159 13.64 -15.47 6.15
CA THR A 159 13.24 -14.68 4.97
C THR A 159 11.73 -14.53 4.84
N ASP A 160 10.97 -15.60 5.04
CA ASP A 160 9.51 -15.60 5.01
C ASP A 160 8.91 -14.62 6.06
N LEU A 161 9.42 -14.64 7.27
CA LEU A 161 8.97 -13.73 8.33
C LEU A 161 9.45 -12.28 8.11
N GLN A 162 10.59 -12.07 7.44
CA GLN A 162 10.99 -10.72 7.01
C GLN A 162 10.01 -10.15 5.99
N LEU A 163 9.58 -10.96 5.01
CA LEU A 163 8.58 -10.58 4.02
C LEU A 163 7.24 -10.27 4.69
N ASP A 164 6.81 -11.10 5.63
CA ASP A 164 5.55 -10.95 6.36
C ASP A 164 5.43 -9.60 7.09
N VAL A 165 6.54 -9.05 7.59
CA VAL A 165 6.56 -7.71 8.19
C VAL A 165 6.13 -6.63 7.18
N CYS A 166 6.51 -6.76 5.93
CA CYS A 166 6.12 -5.81 4.87
C CYS A 166 4.73 -6.14 4.32
N GLN A 167 4.44 -7.42 4.15
CA GLN A 167 3.18 -7.93 3.63
C GLN A 167 1.97 -7.60 4.52
N GLN A 168 2.18 -7.24 5.78
CA GLN A 168 1.07 -6.75 6.61
C GLN A 168 0.35 -5.54 6.00
N CYS A 169 1.01 -4.79 5.09
CA CYS A 169 0.47 -3.63 4.40
C CYS A 169 0.63 -3.70 2.86
N HIS A 170 1.60 -4.48 2.38
CA HIS A 170 1.98 -4.51 0.96
C HIS A 170 1.54 -5.81 0.25
N LEU A 171 0.29 -6.21 0.48
CA LEU A 171 -0.45 -7.22 -0.29
C LEU A 171 -1.79 -6.62 -0.75
N THR A 172 -2.25 -6.97 -1.94
CA THR A 172 -3.55 -6.57 -2.46
C THR A 172 -4.49 -7.78 -2.53
N GLY A 173 -5.62 -7.71 -1.84
CA GLY A 173 -6.64 -8.77 -1.84
C GLY A 173 -7.67 -8.59 -0.75
N GLU A 174 -8.65 -9.49 -0.71
CA GLU A 174 -9.66 -9.54 0.34
C GLU A 174 -9.09 -10.26 1.56
N THR A 175 -9.20 -9.61 2.72
CA THR A 175 -8.60 -10.11 3.96
C THR A 175 -9.64 -10.85 4.81
N VAL A 176 -9.28 -12.05 5.25
CA VAL A 176 -10.05 -12.84 6.23
C VAL A 176 -9.15 -13.13 7.43
N TYR A 177 -9.50 -12.62 8.59
CA TYR A 177 -8.75 -12.83 9.82
C TYR A 177 -8.99 -14.22 10.40
N ALA A 178 -7.96 -14.78 11.02
CA ALA A 178 -8.09 -16.02 11.79
C ALA A 178 -8.98 -15.80 13.03
N PRO A 179 -9.62 -16.84 13.56
CA PRO A 179 -10.48 -16.71 14.74
C PRO A 179 -9.77 -16.02 15.91
N GLY A 180 -10.36 -14.92 16.39
CA GLY A 180 -9.83 -14.11 17.49
C GLY A 180 -8.75 -13.09 17.09
N GLU A 181 -8.44 -13.00 15.80
CA GLU A 181 -7.54 -11.97 15.25
C GLU A 181 -8.35 -10.83 14.60
N ASP A 182 -7.74 -9.66 14.50
CA ASP A 182 -8.24 -8.49 13.81
C ASP A 182 -7.09 -7.67 13.21
N ALA A 183 -7.39 -6.57 12.56
CA ALA A 183 -6.43 -5.71 11.88
C ALA A 183 -5.30 -5.18 12.79
N THR A 184 -5.43 -5.20 14.12
CA THR A 184 -4.46 -4.67 15.08
C THR A 184 -3.61 -5.74 15.77
N THR A 185 -3.97 -7.01 15.64
CA THR A 185 -3.39 -8.09 16.45
C THR A 185 -2.12 -8.71 15.86
N TYR A 186 -1.80 -8.47 14.60
CA TYR A 186 -0.55 -8.96 14.00
C TYR A 186 0.68 -8.49 14.79
N ARG A 187 1.65 -9.37 14.92
CA ARG A 187 2.94 -9.10 15.58
C ARG A 187 4.09 -9.60 14.70
N PRO A 188 5.10 -8.73 14.41
CA PRO A 188 6.32 -9.12 13.71
C PRO A 188 6.99 -10.34 14.33
N GLY A 189 7.55 -11.21 13.48
CA GLY A 189 8.15 -12.48 13.90
C GLY A 189 7.15 -13.63 14.02
N ARG A 190 5.88 -13.37 13.76
CA ARG A 190 4.82 -14.39 13.66
C ARG A 190 4.41 -14.52 12.18
N PRO A 191 4.16 -15.74 11.67
CA PRO A 191 3.68 -15.92 10.29
C PRO A 191 2.40 -15.14 10.04
N LEU A 192 2.35 -14.38 8.94
CA LEU A 192 1.15 -13.62 8.56
C LEU A 192 -0.02 -14.55 8.26
N SER A 193 0.24 -15.71 7.68
CA SER A 193 -0.75 -16.76 7.41
C SER A 193 -1.41 -17.35 8.66
N ALA A 194 -0.76 -17.24 9.83
CA ALA A 194 -1.36 -17.63 11.11
C ALA A 194 -2.30 -16.55 11.69
N HIS A 195 -2.24 -15.33 11.14
CA HIS A 195 -3.02 -14.19 11.56
C HIS A 195 -4.19 -13.92 10.62
N ARG A 196 -3.97 -14.02 9.30
CA ARG A 196 -4.98 -13.77 8.28
C ARG A 196 -4.65 -14.48 6.97
N SER A 197 -5.67 -14.70 6.15
CA SER A 197 -5.53 -14.98 4.74
C SER A 197 -5.81 -13.72 3.91
N VAL A 198 -5.12 -13.57 2.79
CA VAL A 198 -5.33 -12.45 1.84
C VAL A 198 -5.64 -13.08 0.48
N PHE A 199 -6.90 -13.02 0.07
CA PHE A 199 -7.37 -13.68 -1.14
C PHE A 199 -7.31 -12.75 -2.34
N ALA A 200 -6.71 -13.24 -3.42
CA ALA A 200 -6.75 -12.64 -4.75
C ALA A 200 -7.18 -13.67 -5.78
N THR A 201 -7.61 -13.24 -6.97
CA THR A 201 -7.80 -14.18 -8.07
C THR A 201 -6.45 -14.48 -8.71
N GLU A 202 -6.21 -15.74 -9.06
CA GLU A 202 -4.98 -16.13 -9.77
C GLU A 202 -4.75 -15.25 -11.01
N ALA A 203 -5.79 -15.02 -11.80
CA ALA A 203 -5.73 -14.15 -12.97
C ALA A 203 -5.32 -12.69 -12.64
N SER A 204 -5.63 -12.16 -11.45
CA SER A 204 -5.19 -10.81 -11.05
C SER A 204 -3.75 -10.78 -10.60
N VAL A 205 -3.27 -11.84 -9.96
CA VAL A 205 -1.88 -11.97 -9.50
C VAL A 205 -0.95 -12.12 -10.70
N GLU A 206 -1.34 -12.93 -11.67
CA GLU A 206 -0.56 -13.24 -12.87
C GLU A 206 -0.73 -12.22 -14.01
N ASP A 207 -1.59 -11.21 -13.85
CA ASP A 207 -1.79 -10.20 -14.89
C ASP A 207 -0.46 -9.47 -15.20
N PRO A 208 0.05 -9.58 -16.45
CA PRO A 208 1.36 -9.00 -16.78
C PRO A 208 1.32 -7.47 -16.86
N VAL A 209 0.15 -6.87 -16.85
CA VAL A 209 -0.05 -5.43 -17.09
C VAL A 209 -0.66 -4.73 -15.91
N ARG A 210 -1.65 -5.32 -15.23
CA ARG A 210 -2.42 -4.69 -14.15
C ARG A 210 -1.88 -5.10 -12.78
N PHE A 211 -1.85 -4.16 -11.86
CA PHE A 211 -1.53 -4.41 -10.45
C PHE A 211 -2.14 -3.32 -9.57
N GLY A 212 -2.39 -3.65 -8.31
CA GLY A 212 -2.85 -2.69 -7.30
C GLY A 212 -1.70 -1.91 -6.67
N ILE A 213 -2.01 -0.79 -6.03
CA ILE A 213 -1.00 0.08 -5.40
C ILE A 213 -0.20 -0.64 -4.31
N ALA A 214 -0.79 -1.60 -3.62
CA ALA A 214 -0.13 -2.36 -2.55
C ALA A 214 0.47 -3.70 -3.02
N SER A 215 0.41 -4.04 -4.31
CA SER A 215 0.85 -5.33 -4.88
C SER A 215 2.38 -5.47 -4.98
N HIS A 216 3.12 -5.04 -3.96
CA HIS A 216 4.58 -5.03 -4.04
C HIS A 216 5.19 -6.42 -3.82
N ALA A 217 4.75 -7.13 -2.79
CA ALA A 217 5.35 -8.39 -2.39
C ALA A 217 5.04 -9.50 -3.39
N GLU A 218 3.78 -9.74 -3.72
CA GLU A 218 3.36 -10.76 -4.68
C GLU A 218 3.93 -10.54 -6.08
N ARG A 219 4.15 -9.27 -6.47
CA ARG A 219 4.79 -8.92 -7.75
C ARG A 219 6.29 -9.19 -7.72
N MET A 220 6.97 -8.83 -6.64
CA MET A 220 8.40 -9.14 -6.46
C MET A 220 8.66 -10.65 -6.47
N MET A 221 7.82 -11.43 -5.80
CA MET A 221 7.95 -12.88 -5.70
C MET A 221 7.84 -13.60 -7.04
N GLN A 222 7.23 -13.01 -8.07
CA GLN A 222 7.20 -13.53 -9.44
C GLN A 222 8.48 -13.27 -10.23
N SER A 223 9.45 -12.56 -9.67
CA SER A 223 10.71 -12.21 -10.34
C SER A 223 11.66 -13.41 -10.34
N ALA A 224 12.24 -13.73 -11.50
CA ALA A 224 13.21 -14.83 -11.59
C ALA A 224 14.45 -14.64 -10.69
N CYS A 225 14.84 -13.38 -10.40
CA CYS A 225 15.91 -13.08 -9.47
C CYS A 225 15.49 -13.37 -8.02
N PHE A 226 14.23 -13.16 -7.65
CA PHE A 226 13.72 -13.57 -6.34
C PHE A 226 13.74 -15.10 -6.21
N GLU A 227 13.10 -15.83 -7.13
CA GLU A 227 13.08 -17.29 -7.14
C GLU A 227 14.48 -17.90 -7.10
N GLY A 228 15.39 -17.35 -7.93
CA GLY A 228 16.77 -17.82 -8.00
C GLY A 228 17.62 -17.47 -6.76
N SER A 229 17.17 -16.58 -5.89
CA SER A 229 17.83 -16.24 -4.65
C SER A 229 17.47 -17.17 -3.48
N LEU A 230 16.32 -17.84 -3.56
CA LEU A 230 15.81 -18.68 -2.48
C LEU A 230 16.76 -19.84 -2.17
N GLY A 231 16.98 -20.11 -0.90
CA GLY A 231 17.89 -21.17 -0.43
C GLY A 231 19.38 -20.85 -0.59
N THR A 232 19.73 -19.63 -0.99
CA THR A 232 21.12 -19.16 -1.05
C THR A 232 21.47 -18.32 0.18
N ASP A 233 22.73 -17.94 0.32
CA ASP A 233 23.20 -16.98 1.34
C ASP A 233 22.81 -15.53 1.04
N ARG A 234 22.09 -15.29 -0.06
CA ARG A 234 21.69 -13.98 -0.57
C ARG A 234 20.21 -13.96 -0.96
N GLU A 235 19.36 -14.57 -0.12
CA GLU A 235 17.92 -14.51 -0.33
C GLU A 235 17.42 -13.07 -0.40
N MET A 236 16.62 -12.79 -1.43
CA MET A 236 16.11 -11.44 -1.66
C MET A 236 14.89 -11.17 -0.77
N THR A 237 14.93 -10.03 -0.10
CA THR A 237 13.82 -9.50 0.70
C THR A 237 13.54 -8.05 0.29
N CYS A 238 12.51 -7.44 0.85
CA CYS A 238 12.24 -6.01 0.61
C CYS A 238 13.42 -5.13 1.02
N THR A 239 14.11 -5.48 2.12
CA THR A 239 15.26 -4.72 2.63
C THR A 239 16.55 -4.94 1.84
N THR A 240 16.56 -5.85 0.88
CA THR A 240 17.64 -5.94 -0.10
C THR A 240 17.75 -4.65 -0.93
N CYS A 241 16.61 -4.02 -1.22
CA CYS A 241 16.53 -2.82 -2.06
C CYS A 241 16.10 -1.56 -1.28
N HIS A 242 15.40 -1.72 -0.15
CA HIS A 242 14.84 -0.61 0.61
C HIS A 242 15.42 -0.55 2.02
N ASP A 243 15.78 0.67 2.46
CA ASP A 243 15.95 0.96 3.87
C ASP A 243 14.60 1.43 4.43
N PRO A 244 13.96 0.67 5.33
CA PRO A 244 12.65 1.04 5.87
C PRO A 244 12.66 2.30 6.76
N HIS A 245 13.85 2.78 7.16
CA HIS A 245 14.01 3.99 7.95
C HIS A 245 14.33 5.23 7.10
N THR A 246 14.58 5.05 5.79
CA THR A 246 14.94 6.13 4.88
C THR A 246 13.92 6.22 3.74
N PRO A 247 13.20 7.35 3.60
CA PRO A 247 12.32 7.55 2.46
C PRO A 247 13.06 7.36 1.13
N THR A 248 12.47 6.64 0.19
CA THR A 248 13.08 6.34 -1.13
C THR A 248 13.57 7.58 -1.86
N ALA A 249 12.86 8.71 -1.73
CA ALA A 249 13.26 9.99 -2.32
C ALA A 249 14.56 10.59 -1.73
N GLN A 250 15.04 10.09 -0.60
CA GLN A 250 16.27 10.51 0.06
C GLN A 250 17.47 9.57 -0.23
N LEU A 251 17.21 8.44 -0.89
CA LEU A 251 18.26 7.52 -1.29
C LEU A 251 19.11 8.12 -2.43
N PRO A 252 20.40 7.77 -2.52
CA PRO A 252 21.22 8.16 -3.65
C PRO A 252 20.62 7.74 -4.99
N ALA A 253 20.79 8.53 -6.03
CA ALA A 253 20.19 8.29 -7.35
C ALA A 253 20.61 6.94 -7.98
N ASP A 254 21.77 6.41 -7.62
CA ASP A 254 22.32 5.15 -8.09
C ASP A 254 22.10 3.96 -7.13
N HIS A 255 21.40 4.17 -6.01
CA HIS A 255 21.21 3.18 -4.95
C HIS A 255 20.67 1.85 -5.50
N PHE A 256 19.57 1.88 -6.24
CA PHE A 256 18.96 0.67 -6.80
C PHE A 256 19.83 0.00 -7.85
N ASN A 257 20.57 0.79 -8.64
CA ASN A 257 21.51 0.24 -9.62
C ASN A 257 22.65 -0.50 -8.93
N GLN A 258 23.19 0.05 -7.85
CA GLN A 258 24.23 -0.62 -7.05
C GLN A 258 23.70 -1.92 -6.45
N THR A 259 22.47 -1.93 -5.97
CA THR A 259 21.82 -3.15 -5.46
C THR A 259 21.72 -4.22 -6.55
N CYS A 260 21.22 -3.87 -7.73
CA CYS A 260 21.16 -4.81 -8.87
C CYS A 260 22.54 -5.33 -9.25
N ALA A 261 23.55 -4.43 -9.34
CA ALA A 261 24.92 -4.77 -9.70
C ALA A 261 25.61 -5.68 -8.66
N SER A 262 25.16 -5.69 -7.42
CA SER A 262 25.70 -6.56 -6.38
C SER A 262 25.52 -8.06 -6.69
N CYS A 263 24.47 -8.41 -7.45
CA CYS A 263 24.21 -9.76 -7.93
C CYS A 263 24.58 -9.94 -9.41
N HIS A 264 24.24 -8.97 -10.25
CA HIS A 264 24.44 -9.06 -11.70
C HIS A 264 25.83 -8.62 -12.18
N GLY A 265 26.63 -8.02 -11.29
CA GLY A 265 27.95 -7.50 -11.61
C GLY A 265 27.92 -6.19 -12.41
N PRO A 266 28.99 -5.39 -12.34
CA PRO A 266 29.03 -4.07 -12.97
C PRO A 266 29.05 -4.12 -14.51
N SER A 267 29.39 -5.27 -15.10
CA SER A 267 29.49 -5.47 -16.56
C SER A 267 28.18 -6.01 -17.18
N ALA A 268 27.19 -6.41 -16.37
CA ALA A 268 25.96 -7.01 -16.87
C ALA A 268 25.14 -6.07 -17.79
N HIS A 269 25.43 -4.79 -17.74
CA HIS A 269 24.80 -3.76 -18.55
C HIS A 269 25.30 -3.64 -19.96
N LEU A 270 26.61 -3.86 -20.19
CA LEU A 270 27.23 -3.45 -21.44
C LEU A 270 27.02 -4.47 -22.56
N ASP A 271 26.89 -5.75 -22.22
CA ASP A 271 26.81 -6.83 -23.22
C ASP A 271 25.41 -7.43 -23.39
N ALA A 272 24.51 -7.29 -22.42
CA ALA A 272 23.21 -7.97 -22.39
C ALA A 272 21.99 -7.05 -22.57
N CYS A 273 22.13 -5.75 -22.38
CA CYS A 273 21.03 -4.77 -22.49
C CYS A 273 20.89 -4.14 -23.89
N SER A 274 21.51 -4.70 -24.91
CA SER A 274 21.29 -4.26 -26.30
C SER A 274 19.88 -4.67 -26.75
N ARG A 275 19.00 -3.69 -26.85
CA ARG A 275 17.75 -3.87 -27.62
C ARG A 275 18.12 -4.09 -29.08
N PRO A 276 17.73 -5.22 -29.70
CA PRO A 276 18.04 -5.47 -31.11
C PRO A 276 17.30 -4.53 -32.09
N ASP A 277 16.35 -3.76 -31.60
CA ASP A 277 15.46 -2.85 -32.33
C ASP A 277 15.69 -1.36 -32.03
N ALA A 278 16.76 -1.00 -31.28
CA ALA A 278 17.12 0.42 -31.12
C ALA A 278 17.77 0.94 -32.40
N GLU A 279 17.07 1.80 -33.14
CA GLU A 279 17.55 2.41 -34.40
C GLU A 279 18.79 3.31 -34.24
N THR A 280 19.26 3.52 -32.99
CA THR A 280 20.49 4.28 -32.73
C THR A 280 21.27 3.75 -31.52
N PRO A 281 22.49 3.25 -31.70
CA PRO A 281 23.37 2.79 -30.62
C PRO A 281 24.10 3.92 -29.87
N THR A 282 23.61 5.15 -29.89
CA THR A 282 24.43 6.33 -29.54
C THR A 282 24.09 7.05 -28.25
N GLU A 283 23.13 6.61 -27.48
CA GLU A 283 23.08 7.03 -26.08
C GLU A 283 23.46 5.82 -25.23
N ALA A 284 24.64 5.89 -24.63
CA ALA A 284 25.03 4.99 -23.55
C ALA A 284 23.82 4.90 -22.63
N VAL A 285 23.21 3.71 -22.55
CA VAL A 285 22.17 3.41 -21.57
C VAL A 285 22.84 3.67 -20.22
N THR A 286 22.71 4.89 -19.74
CA THR A 286 23.21 5.29 -18.43
C THR A 286 22.37 4.54 -17.42
N GLY A 287 22.78 3.33 -17.21
CA GLY A 287 22.54 2.38 -16.17
C GLY A 287 21.38 2.59 -15.19
N ASN A 288 20.17 2.89 -15.63
CA ASN A 288 19.01 2.80 -14.73
C ASN A 288 18.30 1.47 -14.92
N CYS A 289 18.70 0.46 -14.15
CA CYS A 289 18.11 -0.89 -14.18
C CYS A 289 16.61 -0.88 -13.98
N VAL A 290 16.15 -0.06 -13.02
CA VAL A 290 14.74 0.03 -12.66
C VAL A 290 13.91 0.51 -13.85
N SER A 291 14.32 1.54 -14.57
CA SER A 291 13.55 2.10 -15.68
C SER A 291 13.35 1.12 -16.85
N CYS A 292 14.24 0.13 -16.98
CA CYS A 292 14.17 -0.87 -18.05
C CYS A 292 13.55 -2.20 -17.60
N HIS A 293 13.76 -2.62 -16.36
CA HIS A 293 13.38 -3.94 -15.87
C HIS A 293 12.17 -3.93 -14.91
N MET A 294 11.81 -2.75 -14.39
CA MET A 294 10.65 -2.54 -13.54
C MET A 294 9.73 -1.50 -14.18
N ARG A 295 8.63 -1.97 -14.70
CA ARG A 295 7.67 -1.14 -15.42
C ARG A 295 7.06 -0.09 -14.49
N THR A 296 6.97 1.14 -14.94
CA THR A 296 6.12 2.16 -14.30
C THR A 296 4.77 2.20 -15.01
N ALA A 297 3.68 2.06 -14.27
CA ALA A 297 2.32 2.10 -14.83
C ALA A 297 1.31 2.58 -13.80
N GLY A 298 0.14 2.97 -14.29
CA GLY A 298 -1.01 3.26 -13.45
C GLY A 298 -1.50 2.00 -12.73
N THR A 299 -2.05 2.18 -11.52
CA THR A 299 -2.60 1.10 -10.72
C THR A 299 -4.08 0.85 -11.04
N SER A 300 -4.56 -0.36 -10.76
CA SER A 300 -5.95 -0.74 -11.05
C SER A 300 -6.96 -0.20 -10.03
N ASP A 301 -6.51 0.30 -8.90
CA ASP A 301 -7.31 0.67 -7.74
C ASP A 301 -7.30 2.18 -7.42
N ILE A 302 -6.24 2.91 -7.80
CA ILE A 302 -6.12 4.35 -7.55
C ILE A 302 -5.92 5.11 -8.87
N PRO A 303 -6.82 6.02 -9.23
CA PRO A 303 -6.68 6.82 -10.45
C PRO A 303 -5.53 7.83 -10.34
N HIS A 304 -5.04 8.31 -11.47
CA HIS A 304 -4.06 9.40 -11.60
C HIS A 304 -2.70 9.14 -10.94
N VAL A 305 -2.38 7.90 -10.63
CA VAL A 305 -1.16 7.52 -9.93
C VAL A 305 -0.42 6.47 -10.74
N SER A 306 0.89 6.64 -10.88
CA SER A 306 1.78 5.66 -11.49
C SER A 306 2.75 5.11 -10.45
N PHE A 307 2.93 3.80 -10.44
CA PHE A 307 3.85 3.11 -9.56
C PHE A 307 4.81 2.20 -10.32
N THR A 308 5.95 1.95 -9.72
CA THR A 308 6.91 0.97 -10.22
C THR A 308 6.42 -0.44 -9.88
N ASP A 309 6.17 -1.24 -10.91
CA ASP A 309 5.83 -2.66 -10.77
C ASP A 309 7.03 -3.44 -10.20
N HIS A 310 6.84 -4.12 -9.08
CA HIS A 310 7.89 -4.90 -8.43
C HIS A 310 8.15 -6.26 -9.08
N TRP A 311 7.42 -6.63 -10.11
CA TRP A 311 7.79 -7.77 -10.95
C TRP A 311 8.96 -7.40 -11.86
N ILE A 312 10.16 -7.77 -11.44
CA ILE A 312 11.41 -7.50 -12.17
C ILE A 312 11.50 -8.47 -13.34
N ARG A 313 11.50 -7.94 -14.56
CA ARG A 313 11.48 -8.75 -15.81
C ARG A 313 12.57 -8.33 -16.76
N ARG A 314 13.07 -9.31 -17.52
CA ARG A 314 13.99 -9.02 -18.61
C ARG A 314 13.34 -8.13 -19.68
N ASP A 315 12.11 -8.47 -20.06
CA ASP A 315 11.34 -7.80 -21.09
C ASP A 315 9.96 -7.42 -20.52
N PRO A 316 9.85 -6.35 -19.72
CA PRO A 316 8.57 -5.92 -19.19
C PRO A 316 7.69 -5.35 -20.32
N PRO A 317 6.37 -5.48 -20.23
CA PRO A 317 5.48 -4.78 -21.15
C PRO A 317 5.69 -3.27 -21.10
N PRO A 318 5.39 -2.54 -22.17
CA PRO A 318 5.57 -1.09 -22.21
C PRO A 318 4.85 -0.40 -21.05
N SER A 319 5.44 0.69 -20.56
CA SER A 319 4.77 1.58 -19.62
C SER A 319 3.48 2.09 -20.26
N SER A 320 2.38 2.04 -19.53
CA SER A 320 1.09 2.52 -19.99
C SER A 320 0.42 3.29 -18.87
N GLU A 321 -0.29 4.35 -19.21
CA GLU A 321 -1.28 4.91 -18.29
C GLU A 321 -2.41 3.88 -18.17
N ALA A 322 -2.43 3.10 -17.09
CA ALA A 322 -3.59 2.27 -16.81
C ALA A 322 -4.72 3.21 -16.39
N THR A 323 -5.74 3.31 -17.21
CA THR A 323 -7.01 3.83 -16.75
C THR A 323 -7.59 2.76 -15.83
N ALA A 324 -7.71 3.09 -14.53
CA ALA A 324 -8.41 2.25 -13.58
C ALA A 324 -9.88 2.14 -14.01
N THR A 325 -10.23 1.06 -14.68
CA THR A 325 -11.61 0.66 -14.89
C THR A 325 -11.81 -0.66 -14.19
N ARG A 326 -12.51 -0.61 -13.06
CA ARG A 326 -12.91 -1.78 -12.28
C ARG A 326 -13.89 -2.70 -13.03
N ASP A 327 -14.40 -2.24 -14.17
CA ASP A 327 -15.50 -2.89 -14.90
C ASP A 327 -15.10 -4.11 -15.74
N ASP A 328 -13.82 -4.30 -16.04
CA ASP A 328 -13.40 -5.38 -16.95
C ASP A 328 -13.25 -6.76 -16.29
N VAL A 329 -13.40 -6.85 -14.97
CA VAL A 329 -13.22 -8.11 -14.23
C VAL A 329 -14.55 -8.84 -13.98
N ARG A 330 -15.68 -8.17 -14.18
CA ARG A 330 -17.00 -8.76 -14.06
C ARG A 330 -17.35 -9.60 -15.30
N GLY A 331 -17.00 -10.84 -15.30
CA GLY A 331 -17.44 -11.77 -16.35
C GLY A 331 -16.50 -12.92 -16.72
N GLN A 332 -15.35 -13.03 -16.10
CA GLN A 332 -14.47 -14.19 -16.29
C GLN A 332 -14.78 -15.26 -15.24
N SER A 333 -15.18 -16.42 -15.70
CA SER A 333 -15.48 -17.61 -14.90
C SER A 333 -14.44 -18.70 -15.23
N PRO A 334 -14.12 -19.61 -14.31
CA PRO A 334 -14.28 -19.59 -12.87
C PRO A 334 -13.10 -18.91 -12.15
N PHE A 335 -13.38 -18.16 -11.09
CA PHE A 335 -12.34 -17.56 -10.26
C PHE A 335 -11.62 -18.65 -9.46
N GLN A 336 -10.33 -18.82 -9.69
CA GLN A 336 -9.49 -19.57 -8.80
C GLN A 336 -8.89 -18.58 -7.78
N LEU A 337 -9.23 -18.77 -6.51
CA LEU A 337 -8.68 -17.97 -5.41
C LEU A 337 -7.34 -18.55 -4.97
N VAL A 338 -6.40 -17.66 -4.67
CA VAL A 338 -5.11 -17.97 -4.03
C VAL A 338 -4.99 -17.20 -2.74
N ASP A 339 -4.41 -17.79 -1.70
CA ASP A 339 -4.10 -17.13 -0.45
C ASP A 339 -2.66 -16.61 -0.48
N LEU A 340 -2.51 -15.30 -0.67
CA LEU A 340 -1.21 -14.65 -0.78
C LEU A 340 -0.42 -14.71 0.53
N ALA A 341 -1.08 -14.59 1.68
CA ALA A 341 -0.43 -14.73 2.99
C ALA A 341 0.01 -16.18 3.27
N GLY A 342 -0.63 -17.15 2.63
CA GLY A 342 -0.28 -18.56 2.65
C GLY A 342 0.70 -18.99 1.54
N GLY A 343 1.40 -18.05 0.91
CA GLY A 343 2.36 -18.35 -0.16
C GLY A 343 1.72 -18.76 -1.49
N GLY A 344 0.51 -18.29 -1.78
CA GLY A 344 -0.22 -18.59 -3.02
C GLY A 344 -0.89 -19.96 -3.04
N ALA A 345 -0.94 -20.67 -1.93
CA ALA A 345 -1.64 -21.95 -1.85
C ALA A 345 -3.16 -21.78 -2.06
N PRO A 346 -3.85 -22.76 -2.67
CA PRO A 346 -5.30 -22.71 -2.74
C PRO A 346 -5.91 -22.73 -1.35
N PRO A 347 -6.97 -21.93 -1.10
CA PRO A 347 -7.61 -21.86 0.21
C PRO A 347 -8.25 -23.23 0.56
N SER A 348 -8.30 -23.53 1.87
CA SER A 348 -9.14 -24.63 2.35
C SER A 348 -10.62 -24.31 2.05
N ALA A 349 -11.45 -25.34 2.00
CA ALA A 349 -12.89 -25.15 1.73
C ALA A 349 -13.53 -24.15 2.71
N ALA A 350 -13.20 -24.21 4.01
CA ALA A 350 -13.73 -23.29 5.00
C ALA A 350 -13.26 -21.83 4.80
N GLN A 351 -12.05 -21.62 4.32
CA GLN A 351 -11.52 -20.28 3.99
C GLN A 351 -12.17 -19.73 2.71
N ALA A 352 -12.35 -20.59 1.70
CA ALA A 352 -13.05 -20.22 0.47
C ALA A 352 -14.51 -19.84 0.72
N ASP A 353 -15.21 -20.61 1.57
CA ASP A 353 -16.59 -20.31 1.96
C ASP A 353 -16.70 -18.98 2.73
N ALA A 354 -15.73 -18.69 3.61
CA ALA A 354 -15.67 -17.42 4.33
C ALA A 354 -15.40 -16.23 3.38
N ALA A 355 -14.51 -16.38 2.39
CA ALA A 355 -14.21 -15.35 1.41
C ALA A 355 -15.38 -15.09 0.43
N LEU A 356 -16.18 -16.09 0.14
CA LEU A 356 -17.36 -15.96 -0.72
C LEU A 356 -18.59 -15.39 0.01
N ALA A 357 -18.58 -15.36 1.34
CA ALA A 357 -19.64 -14.81 2.17
C ALA A 357 -19.52 -13.30 2.44
N LEU A 358 -18.39 -12.68 2.07
CA LEU A 358 -18.11 -11.23 2.14
C LEU A 358 -18.48 -10.55 0.83
#